data_34d26582ac7bdd015916f78be67189cc
#
_entry.id   34d26582ac7bdd015916f78be67189cc
#
_cell.length_a   1.000
_cell.length_b   1.000
_cell.length_c   1.000
_cell.angle_alpha   90.00
_cell.angle_beta   90.00
_cell.angle_gamma   90.00
#
_symmetry.space_group_name_H-M   'P 1'
#
loop_
_entity.id
_entity.type
_entity.pdbx_description
1 polymer ?
#
loop_
_entity_poly.entity_id
_entity_poly.type
_entity_poly.pdbx_seq_one_letter_code
_entity_poly.pdbx_strand_id
1 'polypeptide(L)'
;SVHTTDNTHESNALARIVLSKPGLHYINHANCSSFNFRQKAQSIRDSLIRYDINPEHILFTGSIFLEAFGLRQSNDLDYFSLNNLSSYFGPSHDSQLKFYPSSKLDLIYSPDNYFWFEGIKIISLSVLKKMKENRGENKDTHDLYLIKQVLEHQSKKDYLTGLKTKYYFLKVRVENSIYTSIVKFLDV
;
A
#
# COMPACT_ATOMS: atom_id res chain seq x y z
N SER A 1 -19.92 4.88 20.21
CA SER A 1 -20.75 4.52 19.04
C SER A 1 -19.89 3.74 18.05
N VAL A 2 -20.37 2.61 17.61
CA VAL A 2 -19.75 1.88 16.50
C VAL A 2 -20.37 2.44 15.22
N HIS A 3 -19.57 3.18 14.45
CA HIS A 3 -19.99 3.57 13.12
C HIS A 3 -19.87 2.36 12.20
N THR A 4 -20.99 1.87 11.72
CA THR A 4 -21.05 0.89 10.65
C THR A 4 -21.14 1.60 9.31
N THR A 5 -20.59 1.03 8.26
CA THR A 5 -20.77 1.55 6.90
C THR A 5 -22.23 1.45 6.49
N ASP A 6 -22.78 2.52 5.90
CA ASP A 6 -24.20 2.63 5.62
C ASP A 6 -24.66 1.77 4.43
N ASN A 7 -23.71 1.28 3.62
CA ASN A 7 -24.03 0.49 2.44
C ASN A 7 -22.91 -0.52 2.07
N THR A 8 -23.28 -1.50 1.25
CA THR A 8 -22.37 -2.54 0.78
C THR A 8 -21.18 -2.00 -0.02
N HIS A 9 -21.37 -0.90 -0.74
CA HIS A 9 -20.29 -0.30 -1.53
C HIS A 9 -19.19 0.27 -0.63
N GLU A 10 -19.54 1.01 0.42
CA GLU A 10 -18.59 1.51 1.41
C GLU A 10 -17.91 0.38 2.18
N SER A 11 -18.67 -0.65 2.58
CA SER A 11 -18.14 -1.84 3.25
C SER A 11 -17.07 -2.52 2.40
N ASN A 12 -17.35 -2.71 1.12
CA ASN A 12 -16.39 -3.31 0.18
C ASN A 12 -15.17 -2.42 -0.05
N ALA A 13 -15.36 -1.10 -0.16
CA ALA A 13 -14.25 -0.16 -0.31
C ALA A 13 -13.31 -0.18 0.90
N LEU A 14 -13.85 -0.18 2.11
CA LEU A 14 -13.07 -0.31 3.34
C LEU A 14 -12.38 -1.67 3.44
N ALA A 15 -13.09 -2.76 3.15
CA ALA A 15 -12.52 -4.10 3.20
C ALA A 15 -11.32 -4.26 2.25
N ARG A 16 -11.38 -3.70 1.05
CA ARG A 16 -10.26 -3.70 0.08
C ARG A 16 -8.99 -3.03 0.61
N ILE A 17 -9.14 -2.06 1.50
CA ILE A 17 -8.02 -1.34 2.13
C ILE A 17 -7.56 -2.08 3.38
N VAL A 18 -8.47 -2.36 4.30
CA VAL A 18 -8.14 -2.85 5.66
C VAL A 18 -7.72 -4.32 5.67
N LEU A 19 -8.24 -5.14 4.74
CA LEU A 19 -7.89 -6.55 4.63
C LEU A 19 -6.70 -6.81 3.69
N SER A 20 -6.19 -5.79 3.01
CA SER A 20 -5.04 -5.88 2.12
C SER A 20 -3.74 -5.58 2.87
N LYS A 21 -2.80 -6.54 2.93
CA LYS A 21 -1.46 -6.29 3.48
C LYS A 21 -0.74 -5.13 2.80
N PRO A 22 -0.72 -5.04 1.44
CA PRO A 22 -0.14 -3.87 0.76
C PRO A 22 -0.88 -2.56 1.06
N GLY A 23 -2.21 -2.59 1.24
CA GLY A 23 -3.01 -1.43 1.60
C GLY A 23 -2.68 -0.91 3.01
N LEU A 24 -2.62 -1.80 3.99
CA LEU A 24 -2.19 -1.46 5.35
C LEU A 24 -0.75 -0.94 5.37
N HIS A 25 0.13 -1.55 4.59
CA HIS A 25 1.50 -1.08 4.44
C HIS A 25 1.55 0.36 3.89
N TYR A 26 0.77 0.64 2.85
CA TYR A 26 0.66 1.98 2.27
C TYR A 26 0.19 3.01 3.31
N ILE A 27 -0.93 2.75 4.01
CA ILE A 27 -1.48 3.67 5.02
C ILE A 27 -0.48 3.97 6.13
N ASN A 28 0.28 2.97 6.56
CA ASN A 28 1.20 3.13 7.68
C ASN A 28 2.51 3.85 7.33
N HIS A 29 2.92 3.82 6.05
CA HIS A 29 4.28 4.23 5.66
C HIS A 29 4.35 5.26 4.54
N ALA A 30 3.25 5.50 3.80
CA ALA A 30 3.24 6.50 2.76
C ALA A 30 3.27 7.92 3.35
N ASN A 31 4.06 8.78 2.74
CA ASN A 31 3.99 10.20 2.99
C ASN A 31 2.96 10.84 2.04
N CYS A 32 1.70 10.85 2.47
CA CYS A 32 0.57 11.31 1.65
C CYS A 32 0.55 12.83 1.40
N SER A 33 1.58 13.57 1.78
CA SER A 33 1.69 15.01 1.55
C SER A 33 2.01 15.39 0.10
N SER A 34 2.30 14.42 -0.77
CA SER A 34 2.54 14.67 -2.19
C SER A 34 1.22 15.03 -2.88
N PHE A 35 0.94 16.31 -2.97
CA PHE A 35 -0.23 16.85 -3.68
C PHE A 35 -0.28 16.39 -5.15
N ASN A 36 0.87 16.28 -5.80
CA ASN A 36 0.96 15.86 -7.19
C ASN A 36 0.44 14.43 -7.41
N PHE A 37 0.71 13.51 -6.49
CA PHE A 37 0.21 12.13 -6.62
C PHE A 37 -1.31 12.05 -6.57
N ARG A 38 -1.96 12.76 -5.65
CA ARG A 38 -3.43 12.77 -5.54
C ARG A 38 -4.08 13.31 -6.81
N GLN A 39 -3.57 14.40 -7.36
CA GLN A 39 -4.06 14.95 -8.63
C GLN A 39 -3.87 13.97 -9.79
N LYS A 40 -2.71 13.32 -9.86
CA LYS A 40 -2.42 12.28 -10.86
C LYS A 40 -3.37 11.09 -10.73
N ALA A 41 -3.58 10.57 -9.52
CA ALA A 41 -4.52 9.48 -9.26
C ALA A 41 -5.95 9.85 -9.66
N GLN A 42 -6.37 11.07 -9.34
CA GLN A 42 -7.68 11.58 -9.74
C GLN A 42 -7.81 11.67 -11.27
N SER A 43 -6.80 12.20 -11.97
CA SER A 43 -6.79 12.26 -13.44
C SER A 43 -6.88 10.88 -14.09
N ILE A 44 -6.17 9.89 -13.53
CA ILE A 44 -6.25 8.50 -13.97
C ILE A 44 -7.67 7.96 -13.77
N ARG A 45 -8.24 8.12 -12.57
CA ARG A 45 -9.61 7.69 -12.26
C ARG A 45 -10.63 8.32 -13.19
N ASP A 46 -10.53 9.63 -13.43
CA ASP A 46 -11.46 10.34 -14.33
C ASP A 46 -11.33 9.82 -15.77
N SER A 47 -10.13 9.43 -16.19
CA SER A 47 -9.91 8.77 -17.49
C SER A 47 -10.51 7.37 -17.52
N LEU A 48 -10.38 6.57 -16.47
CA LEU A 48 -11.02 5.25 -16.39
C LEU A 48 -12.56 5.37 -16.51
N ILE A 49 -13.16 6.33 -15.82
CA ILE A 49 -14.60 6.60 -15.86
C ILE A 49 -15.01 7.07 -17.27
N ARG A 50 -14.28 8.05 -17.83
CA ARG A 50 -14.59 8.64 -19.14
C ARG A 50 -14.60 7.63 -20.26
N TYR A 51 -13.71 6.64 -20.21
CA TYR A 51 -13.53 5.64 -21.25
C TYR A 51 -14.16 4.28 -20.91
N ASP A 52 -14.98 4.25 -19.85
CA ASP A 52 -15.66 3.03 -19.36
C ASP A 52 -14.69 1.85 -19.15
N ILE A 53 -13.52 2.15 -18.56
CA ILE A 53 -12.50 1.15 -18.27
C ILE A 53 -12.71 0.63 -16.85
N ASN A 54 -12.93 -0.69 -16.73
CA ASN A 54 -13.07 -1.32 -15.43
C ASN A 54 -11.72 -1.32 -14.68
N PRO A 55 -11.61 -0.62 -13.53
CA PRO A 55 -10.37 -0.54 -12.76
C PRO A 55 -9.91 -1.89 -12.20
N GLU A 56 -10.77 -2.91 -12.16
CA GLU A 56 -10.38 -4.26 -11.74
C GLU A 56 -9.43 -4.94 -12.74
N HIS A 57 -9.42 -4.51 -13.98
CA HIS A 57 -8.64 -5.14 -15.05
C HIS A 57 -7.36 -4.39 -15.41
N ILE A 58 -7.01 -3.38 -14.63
CA ILE A 58 -5.79 -2.58 -14.80
C ILE A 58 -5.02 -2.46 -13.50
N LEU A 59 -3.68 -2.54 -13.59
CA LEU A 59 -2.75 -2.36 -12.48
C LEU A 59 -1.69 -1.35 -12.88
N PHE A 60 -1.60 -0.25 -12.15
CA PHE A 60 -0.54 0.74 -12.34
C PHE A 60 0.73 0.31 -11.60
N THR A 61 1.88 0.51 -12.23
CA THR A 61 3.18 0.00 -11.77
C THR A 61 4.30 1.01 -11.98
N GLY A 62 5.54 0.60 -11.75
CA GLY A 62 6.72 1.44 -12.01
C GLY A 62 6.88 2.60 -11.05
N SER A 63 7.26 3.76 -11.58
CA SER A 63 7.61 4.94 -10.79
C SER A 63 6.42 5.59 -10.07
N ILE A 64 5.19 5.37 -10.53
CA ILE A 64 3.98 5.89 -9.88
C ILE A 64 3.84 5.39 -8.44
N PHE A 65 4.31 4.17 -8.16
CA PHE A 65 4.37 3.64 -6.80
C PHE A 65 5.25 4.51 -5.89
N LEU A 66 6.43 4.90 -6.36
CA LEU A 66 7.36 5.72 -5.57
C LEU A 66 6.78 7.11 -5.28
N GLU A 67 6.04 7.65 -6.23
CA GLU A 67 5.32 8.90 -6.04
C GLU A 67 4.16 8.75 -5.04
N ALA A 68 3.43 7.63 -5.09
CA ALA A 68 2.38 7.31 -4.13
C ALA A 68 2.91 7.26 -2.68
N PHE A 69 4.12 6.76 -2.48
CA PHE A 69 4.79 6.74 -1.17
C PHE A 69 5.49 8.07 -0.81
N GLY A 70 5.44 9.08 -1.69
CA GLY A 70 6.09 10.37 -1.47
C GLY A 70 7.63 10.31 -1.53
N LEU A 71 8.20 9.31 -2.22
CA LEU A 71 9.64 9.08 -2.31
C LEU A 71 10.30 9.87 -3.43
N ARG A 72 9.68 9.91 -4.59
CA ARG A 72 10.06 10.74 -5.72
C ARG A 72 8.92 10.87 -6.74
N GLN A 73 9.00 11.89 -7.56
CA GLN A 73 8.05 12.13 -8.65
C GLN A 73 8.21 11.07 -9.76
N SER A 74 7.10 10.66 -10.37
CA SER A 74 7.08 9.82 -11.56
C SER A 74 6.85 10.66 -12.82
N ASN A 75 7.57 10.33 -13.89
CA ASN A 75 7.40 10.99 -15.19
C ASN A 75 6.46 10.16 -16.10
N ASP A 76 6.50 8.85 -15.97
CA ASP A 76 5.81 7.90 -16.83
C ASP A 76 4.67 7.23 -16.09
N LEU A 77 3.67 6.79 -16.86
CA LEU A 77 2.54 6.00 -16.37
C LEU A 77 2.64 4.59 -16.93
N ASP A 78 3.28 3.71 -16.18
CA ASP A 78 3.39 2.29 -16.50
C ASP A 78 2.17 1.52 -16.00
N TYR A 79 1.64 0.59 -16.79
CA TYR A 79 0.49 -0.23 -16.38
C TYR A 79 0.50 -1.61 -17.03
N PHE A 80 -0.20 -2.55 -16.38
CA PHE A 80 -0.64 -3.82 -16.94
C PHE A 80 -2.16 -3.80 -17.12
N SER A 81 -2.65 -4.33 -18.22
CA SER A 81 -4.08 -4.51 -18.46
C SER A 81 -4.32 -5.74 -19.32
N LEU A 82 -5.50 -6.36 -19.17
CA LEU A 82 -5.93 -7.42 -20.06
C LEU A 82 -6.39 -6.89 -21.40
N ASN A 83 -6.82 -5.64 -21.45
CA ASN A 83 -7.28 -4.96 -22.64
C ASN A 83 -6.17 -4.10 -23.23
N ASN A 84 -6.23 -3.86 -24.54
CA ASN A 84 -5.35 -2.88 -25.16
C ASN A 84 -5.85 -1.46 -24.83
N LEU A 85 -5.14 -0.77 -23.97
CA LEU A 85 -5.45 0.59 -23.56
C LEU A 85 -4.42 1.62 -24.06
N SER A 86 -3.63 1.26 -25.06
CA SER A 86 -2.53 2.10 -25.56
C SER A 86 -2.98 3.45 -26.13
N SER A 87 -4.21 3.55 -26.63
CA SER A 87 -4.81 4.80 -27.09
C SER A 87 -5.13 5.78 -25.96
N TYR A 88 -5.23 5.31 -24.73
CA TYR A 88 -5.62 6.12 -23.56
C TYR A 88 -4.44 6.43 -22.63
N PHE A 89 -3.56 5.45 -22.42
CA PHE A 89 -2.47 5.54 -21.42
C PHE A 89 -1.07 5.34 -22.03
N GLY A 90 -0.97 5.23 -23.37
CA GLY A 90 0.29 4.87 -24.01
C GLY A 90 0.58 3.36 -23.95
N PRO A 91 1.79 2.92 -24.33
CA PRO A 91 2.14 1.50 -24.38
C PRO A 91 2.09 0.84 -23.01
N SER A 92 1.56 -0.39 -22.97
CA SER A 92 1.55 -1.20 -21.75
C SER A 92 2.97 -1.60 -21.31
N HIS A 93 3.14 -1.92 -20.04
CA HIS A 93 4.42 -2.37 -19.48
C HIS A 93 4.74 -3.84 -19.76
N ASP A 94 4.04 -4.47 -20.68
CA ASP A 94 4.11 -5.92 -20.97
C ASP A 94 5.52 -6.39 -21.36
N SER A 95 6.31 -5.57 -22.02
CA SER A 95 7.70 -5.89 -22.35
C SER A 95 8.60 -6.13 -21.12
N GLN A 96 8.22 -5.60 -19.98
CA GLN A 96 8.93 -5.72 -18.71
C GLN A 96 8.43 -6.88 -17.83
N LEU A 97 7.36 -7.56 -18.24
CA LEU A 97 6.73 -8.63 -17.44
C LEU A 97 7.72 -9.73 -17.04
N LYS A 98 8.71 -10.02 -17.86
CA LYS A 98 9.77 -11.01 -17.59
C LYS A 98 10.57 -10.75 -16.30
N PHE A 99 10.59 -9.52 -15.79
CA PHE A 99 11.28 -9.16 -14.56
C PHE A 99 10.40 -9.26 -13.31
N TYR A 100 9.08 -9.42 -13.50
CA TYR A 100 8.14 -9.55 -12.39
C TYR A 100 8.13 -10.97 -11.83
N PRO A 101 7.85 -11.13 -10.52
CA PRO A 101 7.87 -12.44 -9.86
C PRO A 101 6.66 -13.32 -10.18
N SER A 102 5.64 -12.77 -10.84
CA SER A 102 4.34 -13.43 -11.05
C SER A 102 3.82 -13.19 -12.46
N SER A 103 2.85 -13.99 -12.88
CA SER A 103 2.16 -13.80 -14.15
C SER A 103 1.39 -12.48 -14.19
N LYS A 104 1.07 -12.00 -15.39
CA LYS A 104 0.25 -10.79 -15.57
C LYS A 104 -1.12 -10.90 -14.89
N LEU A 105 -1.75 -12.06 -14.95
CA LEU A 105 -3.03 -12.33 -14.29
C LEU A 105 -2.89 -12.25 -12.77
N ASP A 106 -1.86 -12.88 -12.20
CA ASP A 106 -1.62 -12.83 -10.77
C ASP A 106 -1.31 -11.39 -10.30
N LEU A 107 -0.54 -10.63 -11.08
CA LEU A 107 -0.26 -9.22 -10.76
C LEU A 107 -1.55 -8.41 -10.66
N ILE A 108 -2.49 -8.60 -11.60
CA ILE A 108 -3.73 -7.83 -11.68
C ILE A 108 -4.74 -8.28 -10.61
N TYR A 109 -4.83 -9.58 -10.29
CA TYR A 109 -5.94 -10.12 -9.51
C TYR A 109 -5.57 -10.61 -8.11
N SER A 110 -4.31 -10.95 -7.83
CA SER A 110 -3.92 -11.37 -6.48
C SER A 110 -3.80 -10.16 -5.54
N PRO A 111 -4.59 -10.10 -4.45
CA PRO A 111 -4.61 -8.94 -3.54
C PRO A 111 -3.29 -8.70 -2.80
N ASP A 112 -2.37 -9.66 -2.79
CA ASP A 112 -1.02 -9.48 -2.22
C ASP A 112 -0.08 -8.68 -3.15
N ASN A 113 -0.47 -8.49 -4.42
CA ASN A 113 0.36 -7.83 -5.42
C ASN A 113 0.06 -6.34 -5.61
N TYR A 114 -1.03 -5.83 -5.04
CA TYR A 114 -1.44 -4.44 -5.20
C TYR A 114 -2.16 -3.88 -3.97
N PHE A 115 -2.33 -2.56 -3.96
CA PHE A 115 -3.25 -1.88 -3.06
C PHE A 115 -4.14 -0.91 -3.85
N TRP A 116 -5.26 -0.54 -3.25
CA TRP A 116 -6.17 0.44 -3.81
C TRP A 116 -5.91 1.83 -3.24
N PHE A 117 -5.89 2.82 -4.13
CA PHE A 117 -5.85 4.24 -3.77
C PHE A 117 -6.82 5.01 -4.66
N GLU A 118 -7.81 5.65 -4.07
CA GLU A 118 -8.83 6.47 -4.76
C GLU A 118 -9.43 5.81 -6.01
N GLY A 119 -9.68 4.51 -5.98
CA GLY A 119 -10.30 3.76 -7.07
C GLY A 119 -9.34 3.26 -8.16
N ILE A 120 -8.04 3.41 -7.98
CA ILE A 120 -7.01 2.81 -8.85
C ILE A 120 -6.21 1.75 -8.12
N LYS A 121 -5.79 0.69 -8.83
CA LYS A 121 -4.88 -0.33 -8.32
C LYS A 121 -3.43 0.07 -8.57
N ILE A 122 -2.63 0.01 -7.53
CA ILE A 122 -1.20 0.30 -7.60
C ILE A 122 -0.43 -0.90 -7.07
N ILE A 123 0.67 -1.25 -7.76
CA ILE A 123 1.51 -2.39 -7.40
C ILE A 123 2.02 -2.31 -5.97
N SER A 124 2.20 -3.46 -5.31
CA SER A 124 2.76 -3.52 -3.96
C SER A 124 4.27 -3.26 -3.93
N LEU A 125 4.76 -2.77 -2.78
CA LEU A 125 6.18 -2.50 -2.57
C LEU A 125 7.06 -3.74 -2.79
N SER A 126 6.60 -4.89 -2.29
CA SER A 126 7.34 -6.15 -2.38
C SER A 126 7.52 -6.62 -3.83
N VAL A 127 6.48 -6.49 -4.65
CA VAL A 127 6.50 -6.86 -6.07
C VAL A 127 7.38 -5.91 -6.86
N LEU A 128 7.23 -4.58 -6.64
CA LEU A 128 8.06 -3.59 -7.33
C LEU A 128 9.53 -3.74 -6.97
N LYS A 129 9.85 -3.95 -5.68
CA LYS A 129 11.22 -4.20 -5.22
C LYS A 129 11.84 -5.38 -5.98
N LYS A 130 11.14 -6.52 -6.00
CA LYS A 130 11.63 -7.74 -6.65
C LYS A 130 11.81 -7.57 -8.16
N MET A 131 10.88 -6.87 -8.82
CA MET A 131 11.01 -6.53 -10.25
C MET A 131 12.28 -5.73 -10.51
N LYS A 132 12.55 -4.68 -9.73
CA LYS A 132 13.74 -3.83 -9.88
C LYS A 132 15.04 -4.58 -9.58
N GLU A 133 15.04 -5.46 -8.58
CA GLU A 133 16.16 -6.35 -8.29
C GLU A 133 16.45 -7.30 -9.47
N ASN A 134 15.41 -7.90 -10.06
CA ASN A 134 15.54 -8.82 -11.21
C ASN A 134 16.00 -8.08 -12.48
N ARG A 135 15.55 -6.82 -12.68
CA ARG A 135 15.94 -6.03 -13.86
C ARG A 135 17.37 -5.54 -13.78
N GLY A 136 17.78 -5.04 -12.62
CA GLY A 136 19.17 -4.65 -12.33
C GLY A 136 19.72 -3.49 -13.16
N GLU A 137 18.86 -2.59 -13.66
CA GLU A 137 19.30 -1.41 -14.39
C GLU A 137 19.89 -0.34 -13.44
N ASN A 138 20.83 0.46 -13.91
CA ASN A 138 21.46 1.52 -13.10
C ASN A 138 20.45 2.47 -12.44
N LYS A 139 19.36 2.80 -13.15
CA LYS A 139 18.26 3.63 -12.60
C LYS A 139 17.54 2.97 -11.43
N ASP A 140 17.56 1.64 -11.35
CA ASP A 140 16.90 0.89 -10.28
C ASP A 140 17.65 0.97 -8.95
N THR A 141 18.97 1.20 -8.97
CA THR A 141 19.78 1.31 -7.76
C THR A 141 19.27 2.41 -6.83
N HIS A 142 18.95 3.58 -7.38
CA HIS A 142 18.40 4.68 -6.60
C HIS A 142 17.00 4.36 -6.06
N ASP A 143 16.13 3.79 -6.89
CA ASP A 143 14.78 3.41 -6.48
C ASP A 143 14.80 2.32 -5.38
N LEU A 144 15.69 1.33 -5.51
CA LEU A 144 15.89 0.30 -4.49
C LEU A 144 16.40 0.87 -3.17
N TYR A 145 17.28 1.87 -3.22
CA TYR A 145 17.71 2.59 -2.02
C TYR A 145 16.54 3.28 -1.31
N LEU A 146 15.69 4.00 -2.06
CA LEU A 146 14.49 4.65 -1.50
C LEU A 146 13.51 3.63 -0.88
N ILE A 147 13.27 2.52 -1.59
CA ILE A 147 12.42 1.43 -1.11
C ILE A 147 12.99 0.84 0.20
N LYS A 148 14.30 0.63 0.27
CA LYS A 148 14.97 0.12 1.46
C LYS A 148 14.77 1.05 2.67
N GLN A 149 14.84 2.37 2.47
CA GLN A 149 14.59 3.33 3.54
C GLN A 149 13.18 3.18 4.14
N VAL A 150 12.15 3.00 3.29
CA VAL A 150 10.78 2.74 3.76
C VAL A 150 10.71 1.48 4.62
N LEU A 151 11.32 0.39 4.15
CA LEU A 151 11.32 -0.90 4.87
C LEU A 151 12.10 -0.85 6.18
N GLU A 152 13.24 -0.14 6.23
CA GLU A 152 14.03 0.03 7.45
C GLU A 152 13.32 0.91 8.48
N HIS A 153 12.69 1.99 8.05
CA HIS A 153 11.85 2.81 8.93
C HIS A 153 10.66 2.02 9.47
N GLN A 154 10.06 1.16 8.66
CA GLN A 154 9.01 0.26 9.08
C GLN A 154 9.47 -0.65 10.21
N SER A 155 10.59 -1.35 10.03
CA SER A 155 11.09 -2.30 11.03
C SER A 155 11.40 -1.62 12.37
N LYS A 156 11.98 -0.42 12.37
CA LYS A 156 12.24 0.38 13.57
C LYS A 156 10.95 0.85 14.24
N LYS A 157 9.98 1.33 13.45
CA LYS A 157 8.68 1.80 13.96
C LYS A 157 7.90 0.65 14.58
N ASP A 158 7.87 -0.50 13.91
CA ASP A 158 7.18 -1.69 14.41
C ASP A 158 7.82 -2.23 15.69
N TYR A 159 9.15 -2.24 15.77
CA TYR A 159 9.89 -2.60 16.98
C TYR A 159 9.57 -1.67 18.14
N LEU A 160 9.63 -0.35 17.92
CA LEU A 160 9.33 0.66 18.96
C LEU A 160 7.86 0.61 19.39
N THR A 161 6.94 0.38 18.45
CA THR A 161 5.51 0.20 18.76
C THR A 161 5.30 -1.06 19.58
N GLY A 162 5.94 -2.16 19.22
CA GLY A 162 5.91 -3.41 19.99
C GLY A 162 6.44 -3.24 21.43
N LEU A 163 7.54 -2.49 21.61
CA LEU A 163 8.07 -2.18 22.94
C LEU A 163 7.11 -1.31 23.76
N LYS A 164 6.54 -0.26 23.16
CA LYS A 164 5.55 0.61 23.83
C LYS A 164 4.31 -0.19 24.25
N THR A 165 3.82 -1.08 23.40
CA THR A 165 2.68 -1.94 23.69
C THR A 165 2.99 -2.90 24.85
N LYS A 166 4.16 -3.56 24.84
CA LYS A 166 4.62 -4.42 25.96
C LYS A 166 4.73 -3.66 27.27
N TYR A 167 5.32 -2.44 27.22
CA TYR A 167 5.44 -1.58 28.39
C TYR A 167 4.07 -1.17 28.94
N TYR A 168 3.13 -0.81 28.07
CA TYR A 168 1.77 -0.46 28.47
C TYR A 168 1.06 -1.63 29.17
N PHE A 169 1.10 -2.83 28.59
CA PHE A 169 0.51 -4.01 29.24
C PHE A 169 1.17 -4.37 30.56
N LEU A 170 2.49 -4.22 30.67
CA LEU A 170 3.21 -4.43 31.92
C LEU A 170 2.75 -3.43 32.99
N LYS A 171 2.64 -2.16 32.62
CA LYS A 171 2.16 -1.10 33.51
C LYS A 171 0.76 -1.39 34.02
N VAL A 172 -0.20 -1.68 33.12
CA VAL A 172 -1.59 -2.04 33.49
C VAL A 172 -1.62 -3.27 34.41
N ARG A 173 -0.80 -4.29 34.14
CA ARG A 173 -0.73 -5.50 34.97
C ARG A 173 -0.23 -5.20 36.40
N VAL A 174 0.76 -4.34 36.53
CA VAL A 174 1.30 -3.90 37.82
C VAL A 174 0.26 -3.07 38.59
N GLU A 175 -0.38 -2.10 37.93
CA GLU A 175 -1.43 -1.29 38.54
C GLU A 175 -2.60 -2.15 39.04
N ASN A 176 -3.07 -3.10 38.25
CA ASN A 176 -4.13 -4.03 38.66
C ASN A 176 -3.71 -4.94 39.83
N SER A 177 -2.45 -5.39 39.85
CA SER A 177 -1.92 -6.19 40.96
C SER A 177 -1.89 -5.41 42.27
N ILE A 178 -1.43 -4.15 42.21
CA ILE A 178 -1.42 -3.24 43.35
C ILE A 178 -2.84 -2.97 43.84
N TYR A 179 -3.77 -2.66 42.93
CA TYR A 179 -5.17 -2.42 43.25
C TYR A 179 -5.80 -3.63 43.94
N THR A 180 -5.61 -4.84 43.39
CA THR A 180 -6.12 -6.08 43.98
C THR A 180 -5.55 -6.35 45.38
N SER A 181 -4.28 -6.02 45.58
CA SER A 181 -3.62 -6.18 46.91
C SER A 181 -4.17 -5.19 47.94
N ILE A 182 -4.42 -3.95 47.54
CA ILE A 182 -5.00 -2.91 48.39
C ILE A 182 -6.43 -3.29 48.80
N VAL A 183 -7.28 -3.74 47.82
CA VAL A 183 -8.66 -4.15 48.09
C VAL A 183 -8.67 -5.33 49.08
N LYS A 184 -7.84 -6.34 48.86
CA LYS A 184 -7.72 -7.47 49.82
C LYS A 184 -7.27 -7.07 51.21
N PHE A 185 -6.47 -6.01 51.33
CA PHE A 185 -6.03 -5.51 52.62
C PHE A 185 -7.11 -4.72 53.36
N LEU A 186 -7.99 -4.04 52.59
CA LEU A 186 -9.09 -3.22 53.16
C LEU A 186 -10.37 -4.09 53.47
N ASP A 187 -10.51 -5.28 52.87
CA ASP A 187 -11.62 -6.20 53.13
C ASP A 187 -11.34 -7.13 54.34
N VAL A 188 -10.25 -6.89 55.10
CA VAL A 188 -9.95 -7.52 56.41
C VAL A 188 -10.31 -6.55 57.51
#